data_cc01751efe6fd65a3ab7e0fa29af1af1
#
_entry.id   cc01751efe6fd65a3ab7e0fa29af1af1
#
_cell.length_a   1.000
_cell.length_b   1.000
_cell.length_c   1.000
_cell.angle_alpha   90.00
_cell.angle_beta   90.00
_cell.angle_gamma   90.00
#
_symmetry.space_group_name_H-M   'P 1'
#
loop_
_entity.id
_entity.type
_entity.pdbx_description
1 polymer ?
#
loop_
_entity_poly.entity_id
_entity_poly.type
_entity_poly.pdbx_seq_one_letter_code
_entity_poly.pdbx_strand_id
1 'polypeptide(L)'
;ATAEDKQQVEQAINSSVNLVPFGLSASNWKVHRGDLVVEGNIESNQKLIVLGNLTVKGNISTLSLSNPWVILGNVTATNIVTDSPLLITGSINASGLVFIDSYYDNPSTIKGSINARGIFINDIIAPVVASSTNSEFMVRASDKNDTENVKKALMIINPDAYYWGLINDEDALKEIFKRSNIRMAGNVCNQMKKEALFRPKPSPELVQELQMLDEGNVAAFEGRDIATFDLAIMRTLPRLKGISANLRKQLINSNDEQTIESMARYMPDNEILELTDQQLGYQPVVLGLLDREPLSVEIMTRM
;
A
#
# COMPACT_ATOMS: atom_id res chain seq x y z
N ALA A 1 -24.08 3.04 21.07
CA ALA A 1 -23.63 2.13 22.12
C ALA A 1 -24.29 2.50 23.44
N THR A 2 -24.84 1.54 24.14
CA THR A 2 -25.36 1.71 25.51
C THR A 2 -24.21 1.75 26.52
N ALA A 3 -24.53 2.09 27.79
CA ALA A 3 -23.52 2.01 28.87
C ALA A 3 -23.06 0.55 29.08
N GLU A 4 -23.96 -0.42 28.93
CA GLU A 4 -23.65 -1.86 29.01
C GLU A 4 -22.70 -2.31 27.89
N ASP A 5 -22.91 -1.85 26.64
CA ASP A 5 -22.01 -2.15 25.50
C ASP A 5 -20.61 -1.63 25.77
N LYS A 6 -20.49 -0.41 26.32
CA LYS A 6 -19.21 0.20 26.69
C LYS A 6 -18.52 -0.57 27.80
N GLN A 7 -19.26 -0.95 28.84
CA GLN A 7 -18.74 -1.73 29.95
C GLN A 7 -18.22 -3.09 29.48
N GLN A 8 -18.92 -3.76 28.55
CA GLN A 8 -18.44 -5.00 27.95
C GLN A 8 -17.12 -4.81 27.21
N VAL A 9 -16.98 -3.72 26.43
CA VAL A 9 -15.72 -3.40 25.75
C VAL A 9 -14.60 -3.16 26.77
N GLU A 10 -14.85 -2.35 27.80
CA GLU A 10 -13.87 -2.05 28.84
C GLU A 10 -13.41 -3.30 29.60
N GLN A 11 -14.35 -4.20 29.94
CA GLN A 11 -14.05 -5.48 30.62
C GLN A 11 -13.21 -6.42 29.72
N ALA A 12 -13.55 -6.54 28.43
CA ALA A 12 -12.83 -7.40 27.50
C ALA A 12 -11.38 -6.95 27.24
N ILE A 13 -11.10 -5.66 27.45
CA ILE A 13 -9.79 -5.06 27.16
C ILE A 13 -8.84 -5.13 28.38
N ASN A 14 -9.35 -5.33 29.61
CA ASN A 14 -8.56 -5.44 30.83
C ASN A 14 -7.53 -4.32 31.02
N SER A 15 -7.93 -3.07 30.95
CA SER A 15 -7.11 -1.87 31.23
C SER A 15 -5.72 -1.80 30.52
N SER A 16 -5.37 -2.76 29.69
CA SER A 16 -4.07 -2.85 29.02
C SER A 16 -3.97 -2.00 27.75
N VAL A 17 -5.08 -1.44 27.26
CA VAL A 17 -5.15 -0.64 26.04
C VAL A 17 -5.70 0.74 26.37
N ASN A 18 -5.03 1.77 25.87
CA ASN A 18 -5.56 3.13 25.97
C ASN A 18 -6.80 3.28 25.06
N LEU A 19 -7.98 3.44 25.65
CA LEU A 19 -9.25 3.59 24.95
C LEU A 19 -9.55 5.02 24.50
N VAL A 20 -8.78 5.99 24.94
CA VAL A 20 -8.98 7.41 24.60
C VAL A 20 -9.00 7.62 23.08
N PRO A 21 -8.08 7.03 22.29
CA PRO A 21 -8.10 7.19 20.83
C PRO A 21 -9.37 6.66 20.17
N PHE A 22 -10.05 5.71 20.80
CA PHE A 22 -11.27 5.10 20.23
C PHE A 22 -12.52 5.93 20.51
N GLY A 23 -12.48 6.91 21.43
CA GLY A 23 -13.59 7.83 21.66
C GLY A 23 -14.92 7.12 21.95
N LEU A 24 -14.92 6.09 22.81
CA LEU A 24 -16.11 5.30 23.16
C LEU A 24 -17.23 6.14 23.78
N SER A 25 -16.93 7.34 24.28
CA SER A 25 -17.92 8.29 24.82
C SER A 25 -18.83 8.89 23.72
N ALA A 26 -18.40 8.86 22.45
CA ALA A 26 -19.20 9.41 21.36
C ALA A 26 -20.51 8.62 21.11
N SER A 27 -21.54 9.31 20.65
CA SER A 27 -22.90 8.77 20.50
C SER A 27 -23.19 8.05 19.20
N ASN A 28 -22.27 8.10 18.22
CA ASN A 28 -22.51 7.65 16.83
C ASN A 28 -21.97 6.27 16.48
N TRP A 29 -21.78 5.41 17.46
CA TRP A 29 -21.35 4.03 17.24
C TRP A 29 -22.49 3.15 16.71
N LYS A 30 -22.20 2.36 15.67
CA LYS A 30 -23.01 1.21 15.30
C LYS A 30 -22.59 0.02 16.15
N VAL A 31 -23.53 -0.65 16.77
CA VAL A 31 -23.26 -1.80 17.66
C VAL A 31 -23.98 -3.02 17.16
N HIS A 32 -23.25 -4.11 17.00
CA HIS A 32 -23.77 -5.44 16.78
C HIS A 32 -23.47 -6.32 18.00
N ARG A 33 -24.50 -6.99 18.55
CA ARG A 33 -24.35 -7.88 19.70
C ARG A 33 -24.25 -9.32 19.24
N GLY A 34 -23.18 -10.00 19.68
CA GLY A 34 -22.81 -11.33 19.22
C GLY A 34 -22.02 -11.32 17.91
N ASP A 35 -21.94 -12.45 17.26
CA ASP A 35 -21.19 -12.63 16.02
C ASP A 35 -21.92 -11.97 14.84
N LEU A 36 -21.16 -11.26 14.02
CA LEU A 36 -21.65 -10.62 12.80
C LEU A 36 -21.10 -11.34 11.56
N VAL A 37 -22.02 -11.82 10.71
CA VAL A 37 -21.67 -12.41 9.41
C VAL A 37 -22.20 -11.53 8.29
N VAL A 38 -21.33 -11.19 7.33
CA VAL A 38 -21.66 -10.40 6.15
C VAL A 38 -21.31 -11.22 4.90
N GLU A 39 -22.30 -11.43 4.03
CA GLU A 39 -22.17 -12.29 2.84
C GLU A 39 -21.37 -11.65 1.68
N GLY A 40 -21.15 -10.37 1.71
CA GLY A 40 -20.41 -9.64 0.67
C GLY A 40 -19.24 -8.84 1.25
N ASN A 41 -18.96 -7.71 0.61
CA ASN A 41 -17.93 -6.77 1.05
C ASN A 41 -18.47 -5.81 2.11
N ILE A 42 -17.59 -5.29 2.96
CA ILE A 42 -17.86 -4.13 3.80
C ILE A 42 -17.00 -2.97 3.29
N GLU A 43 -17.68 -1.91 2.85
CA GLU A 43 -17.10 -0.59 2.67
C GLU A 43 -17.76 0.33 3.68
N SER A 44 -17.03 0.79 4.69
CA SER A 44 -17.64 1.58 5.77
C SER A 44 -16.71 2.70 6.24
N ASN A 45 -17.33 3.85 6.44
CA ASN A 45 -16.74 5.00 7.10
C ASN A 45 -17.41 5.30 8.45
N GLN A 46 -17.98 4.29 9.11
CA GLN A 46 -18.69 4.45 10.38
C GLN A 46 -17.94 3.76 11.52
N LYS A 47 -18.09 4.30 12.73
CA LYS A 47 -17.62 3.66 13.96
C LYS A 47 -18.43 2.38 14.22
N LEU A 48 -17.72 1.27 14.46
CA LEU A 48 -18.34 -0.04 14.62
C LEU A 48 -17.87 -0.73 15.91
N ILE A 49 -18.81 -1.27 16.66
CA ILE A 49 -18.57 -2.23 17.73
C ILE A 49 -19.24 -3.55 17.37
N VAL A 50 -18.48 -4.64 17.39
CA VAL A 50 -19.01 -6.01 17.32
C VAL A 50 -18.65 -6.71 18.63
N LEU A 51 -19.68 -7.10 19.41
CA LEU A 51 -19.50 -7.78 20.71
C LEU A 51 -19.35 -9.30 20.52
N GLY A 52 -18.62 -9.73 19.50
CA GLY A 52 -18.37 -11.09 19.09
C GLY A 52 -17.38 -11.14 17.93
N ASN A 53 -17.42 -12.18 17.11
CA ASN A 53 -16.62 -12.31 15.91
C ASN A 53 -17.21 -11.51 14.74
N LEU A 54 -16.35 -11.03 13.85
CA LEU A 54 -16.74 -10.47 12.56
C LEU A 54 -16.27 -11.38 11.44
N THR A 55 -17.21 -11.94 10.69
CA THR A 55 -16.92 -12.73 9.49
C THR A 55 -17.47 -12.03 8.25
N VAL A 56 -16.60 -11.65 7.34
CA VAL A 56 -16.95 -11.05 6.05
C VAL A 56 -16.51 -12.01 4.96
N LYS A 57 -17.45 -12.54 4.15
CA LYS A 57 -17.11 -13.49 3.08
C LYS A 57 -16.37 -12.84 1.90
N GLY A 58 -16.40 -11.52 1.83
CA GLY A 58 -15.65 -10.70 0.88
C GLY A 58 -14.54 -9.90 1.53
N ASN A 59 -14.41 -8.66 1.08
CA ASN A 59 -13.36 -7.74 1.51
C ASN A 59 -13.88 -6.75 2.55
N ILE A 60 -12.98 -6.29 3.41
CA ILE A 60 -13.20 -5.16 4.32
C ILE A 60 -12.38 -3.97 3.81
N SER A 61 -13.04 -2.83 3.61
CA SER A 61 -12.42 -1.56 3.29
C SER A 61 -12.96 -0.47 4.22
N THR A 62 -12.09 0.09 5.05
CA THR A 62 -12.44 1.19 5.96
C THR A 62 -11.43 2.31 5.79
N LEU A 63 -11.67 3.16 4.81
CA LEU A 63 -10.84 4.32 4.52
C LEU A 63 -11.49 5.57 5.12
N SER A 64 -11.40 5.70 6.45
CA SER A 64 -11.96 6.82 7.20
C SER A 64 -11.20 7.03 8.48
N LEU A 65 -10.14 7.76 8.39
CA LEU A 65 -9.11 8.09 9.40
C LEU A 65 -9.59 8.31 10.85
N SER A 66 -10.88 8.57 11.07
CA SER A 66 -11.44 8.93 12.37
C SER A 66 -12.50 7.95 12.91
N ASN A 67 -12.78 6.87 12.23
CA ASN A 67 -13.87 5.96 12.59
C ASN A 67 -13.36 4.59 13.06
N PRO A 68 -13.02 4.45 14.34
CA PRO A 68 -12.45 3.24 14.87
C PRO A 68 -13.43 2.06 14.85
N TRP A 69 -12.86 0.86 14.77
CA TRP A 69 -13.57 -0.41 14.91
C TRP A 69 -13.11 -1.15 16.13
N VAL A 70 -14.06 -1.65 16.90
CA VAL A 70 -13.84 -2.47 18.11
C VAL A 70 -14.53 -3.81 17.93
N ILE A 71 -13.75 -4.88 17.91
CA ILE A 71 -14.24 -6.25 17.70
C ILE A 71 -13.80 -7.10 18.90
N LEU A 72 -14.77 -7.64 19.66
CA LEU A 72 -14.50 -8.47 20.84
C LEU A 72 -14.34 -9.96 20.49
N GLY A 73 -13.77 -10.26 19.35
CA GLY A 73 -13.52 -11.60 18.86
C GLY A 73 -12.51 -11.58 17.72
N ASN A 74 -12.61 -12.56 16.85
CA ASN A 74 -11.80 -12.66 15.64
C ASN A 74 -12.42 -11.86 14.49
N VAL A 75 -11.58 -11.42 13.56
CA VAL A 75 -11.99 -10.88 12.27
C VAL A 75 -11.55 -11.85 11.17
N THR A 76 -12.51 -12.26 10.33
CA THR A 76 -12.24 -13.12 9.16
C THR A 76 -12.74 -12.44 7.90
N ALA A 77 -11.89 -12.35 6.86
CA ALA A 77 -12.24 -11.75 5.57
C ALA A 77 -11.38 -12.32 4.44
N THR A 78 -11.72 -11.99 3.19
CA THR A 78 -10.82 -12.26 2.05
C THR A 78 -9.62 -11.32 2.08
N ASN A 79 -9.87 -10.00 2.08
CA ASN A 79 -8.84 -8.98 2.24
C ASN A 79 -9.33 -7.91 3.23
N ILE A 80 -8.39 -7.25 3.89
CA ILE A 80 -8.65 -6.16 4.82
C ILE A 80 -7.76 -4.98 4.46
N VAL A 81 -8.37 -3.84 4.17
CA VAL A 81 -7.68 -2.56 3.94
C VAL A 81 -8.29 -1.53 4.86
N THR A 82 -7.48 -0.95 5.73
CA THR A 82 -7.95 0.02 6.72
C THR A 82 -6.93 1.11 7.00
N ASP A 83 -7.42 2.34 7.10
CA ASP A 83 -6.74 3.47 7.74
C ASP A 83 -7.42 3.84 9.07
N SER A 84 -8.45 3.11 9.44
CA SER A 84 -9.20 3.29 10.68
C SER A 84 -8.51 2.58 11.85
N PRO A 85 -8.50 3.17 13.05
CA PRO A 85 -7.98 2.50 14.25
C PRO A 85 -8.74 1.20 14.53
N LEU A 86 -8.00 0.12 14.77
CA LEU A 86 -8.56 -1.19 15.09
C LEU A 86 -8.27 -1.58 16.53
N LEU A 87 -9.29 -2.07 17.22
CA LEU A 87 -9.16 -2.77 18.48
C LEU A 87 -9.83 -4.14 18.37
N ILE A 88 -9.00 -5.19 18.27
CA ILE A 88 -9.47 -6.56 18.08
C ILE A 88 -8.92 -7.39 19.23
N THR A 89 -9.82 -8.05 19.99
CA THR A 89 -9.40 -8.89 21.13
C THR A 89 -8.97 -10.29 20.71
N GLY A 90 -9.39 -10.75 19.54
CA GLY A 90 -8.95 -11.98 18.90
C GLY A 90 -7.89 -11.75 17.83
N SER A 91 -7.93 -12.61 16.82
CA SER A 91 -7.01 -12.60 15.67
C SER A 91 -7.66 -12.02 14.42
N ILE A 92 -6.85 -11.54 13.51
CA ILE A 92 -7.22 -11.26 12.11
C ILE A 92 -6.85 -12.48 11.27
N ASN A 93 -7.81 -13.01 10.50
CA ASN A 93 -7.61 -14.10 9.56
C ASN A 93 -8.09 -13.66 8.17
N ALA A 94 -7.17 -13.34 7.29
CA ALA A 94 -7.45 -13.00 5.90
C ALA A 94 -6.86 -14.05 4.96
N SER A 95 -7.64 -14.50 3.97
CA SER A 95 -7.11 -15.43 2.97
C SER A 95 -6.17 -14.73 1.97
N GLY A 96 -6.28 -13.41 1.85
CA GLY A 96 -5.49 -12.55 0.98
C GLY A 96 -4.63 -11.56 1.76
N LEU A 97 -4.86 -10.27 1.54
CA LEU A 97 -4.05 -9.17 2.07
C LEU A 97 -4.65 -8.56 3.34
N VAL A 98 -3.80 -8.23 4.29
CA VAL A 98 -4.08 -7.28 5.37
C VAL A 98 -3.21 -6.05 5.17
N PHE A 99 -3.87 -4.90 4.94
CA PHE A 99 -3.23 -3.60 4.86
C PHE A 99 -3.78 -2.70 5.98
N ILE A 100 -2.91 -2.32 6.91
CA ILE A 100 -3.25 -1.43 8.04
C ILE A 100 -2.41 -0.17 7.92
N ASP A 101 -3.08 0.98 7.76
CA ASP A 101 -2.45 2.29 7.71
C ASP A 101 -2.76 3.08 9.00
N SER A 102 -1.79 3.18 9.88
CA SER A 102 -1.90 3.95 11.13
C SER A 102 -1.38 5.37 10.94
N TYR A 103 -2.08 6.17 10.13
CA TYR A 103 -1.62 7.50 9.70
C TYR A 103 -1.75 8.60 10.74
N TYR A 104 -2.66 8.51 11.70
CA TYR A 104 -2.80 9.49 12.81
C TYR A 104 -2.41 8.85 14.14
N ASP A 105 -2.36 9.63 15.20
CA ASP A 105 -2.02 9.18 16.58
C ASP A 105 -2.97 8.08 17.13
N ASN A 106 -3.52 7.27 16.24
CA ASN A 106 -4.52 6.26 16.52
C ASN A 106 -3.92 4.86 16.36
N PRO A 107 -3.40 4.25 17.42
CA PRO A 107 -2.80 2.92 17.36
C PRO A 107 -3.85 1.86 17.02
N SER A 108 -3.45 0.86 16.24
CA SER A 108 -4.23 -0.37 16.08
C SER A 108 -3.69 -1.45 16.99
N THR A 109 -4.58 -2.12 17.72
CA THR A 109 -4.23 -3.19 18.66
C THR A 109 -5.00 -4.47 18.32
N ILE A 110 -4.26 -5.52 18.03
CA ILE A 110 -4.77 -6.88 17.81
C ILE A 110 -4.17 -7.76 18.91
N LYS A 111 -4.99 -8.23 19.86
CA LYS A 111 -4.50 -9.06 20.97
C LYS A 111 -4.04 -10.45 20.52
N GLY A 112 -4.63 -10.95 19.45
CA GLY A 112 -4.23 -12.19 18.79
C GLY A 112 -3.23 -11.98 17.68
N SER A 113 -3.18 -12.91 16.74
CA SER A 113 -2.29 -12.88 15.58
C SER A 113 -2.94 -12.20 14.37
N ILE A 114 -2.09 -11.76 13.43
CA ILE A 114 -2.51 -11.41 12.07
C ILE A 114 -2.05 -12.54 11.16
N ASN A 115 -2.99 -13.26 10.55
CA ASN A 115 -2.76 -14.33 9.61
C ASN A 115 -3.28 -13.91 8.24
N ALA A 116 -2.40 -13.86 7.25
CA ALA A 116 -2.76 -13.44 5.89
C ALA A 116 -1.77 -14.01 4.88
N ARG A 117 -2.12 -13.99 3.59
CA ARG A 117 -1.15 -14.28 2.53
C ARG A 117 -0.08 -13.18 2.48
N GLY A 118 -0.48 -11.91 2.59
CA GLY A 118 0.43 -10.78 2.66
C GLY A 118 0.00 -9.77 3.72
N ILE A 119 0.98 -9.09 4.32
CA ILE A 119 0.73 -8.07 5.34
C ILE A 119 1.50 -6.80 4.97
N PHE A 120 0.78 -5.67 4.90
CA PHE A 120 1.35 -4.33 4.86
C PHE A 120 0.93 -3.56 6.10
N ILE A 121 1.89 -3.02 6.82
CA ILE A 121 1.67 -2.20 8.02
C ILE A 121 2.38 -0.88 7.85
N ASN A 122 1.62 0.21 7.80
CA ASN A 122 2.15 1.55 7.97
C ASN A 122 2.00 1.97 9.43
N ASP A 123 3.08 1.91 10.17
CA ASP A 123 3.16 2.24 11.60
C ASP A 123 4.18 3.35 11.89
N ILE A 124 4.43 4.23 10.92
CA ILE A 124 5.39 5.34 11.08
C ILE A 124 4.92 6.33 12.14
N ILE A 125 3.61 6.60 12.21
CA ILE A 125 3.05 7.63 13.10
C ILE A 125 2.47 6.99 14.36
N ALA A 126 1.68 5.92 14.22
CA ALA A 126 1.10 5.23 15.35
C ALA A 126 1.35 3.71 15.26
N PRO A 127 1.62 3.04 16.40
CA PRO A 127 1.97 1.65 16.40
C PRO A 127 0.81 0.76 16.01
N VAL A 128 1.11 -0.30 15.23
CA VAL A 128 0.24 -1.45 15.04
C VAL A 128 0.82 -2.61 15.85
N VAL A 129 0.11 -3.04 16.87
CA VAL A 129 0.53 -4.10 17.79
C VAL A 129 -0.29 -5.35 17.55
N ALA A 130 0.39 -6.47 17.32
CA ALA A 130 -0.21 -7.81 17.28
C ALA A 130 0.67 -8.77 18.08
N SER A 131 0.10 -9.85 18.63
CA SER A 131 0.89 -10.83 19.38
C SER A 131 1.86 -11.60 18.49
N SER A 132 1.47 -11.85 17.23
CA SER A 132 2.30 -12.45 16.19
C SER A 132 1.73 -12.16 14.80
N THR A 133 2.55 -12.40 13.79
CA THR A 133 2.16 -12.30 12.38
C THR A 133 2.56 -13.59 11.65
N ASN A 134 1.72 -14.04 10.70
CA ASN A 134 1.98 -15.20 9.86
C ASN A 134 1.55 -14.88 8.42
N SER A 135 2.52 -14.85 7.49
CA SER A 135 2.29 -14.49 6.09
C SER A 135 3.43 -14.96 5.18
N GLU A 136 3.19 -14.98 3.86
CA GLU A 136 4.26 -15.22 2.86
C GLU A 136 5.24 -14.03 2.82
N PHE A 137 4.75 -12.82 3.05
CA PHE A 137 5.55 -11.61 3.21
C PHE A 137 4.88 -10.65 4.19
N MET A 138 5.69 -9.86 4.89
CA MET A 138 5.22 -8.75 5.72
C MET A 138 6.12 -7.53 5.48
N VAL A 139 5.53 -6.45 5.00
CA VAL A 139 6.21 -5.16 4.85
C VAL A 139 5.72 -4.20 5.93
N ARG A 140 6.66 -3.69 6.72
CA ARG A 140 6.40 -2.75 7.81
C ARG A 140 7.14 -1.44 7.56
N ALA A 141 6.44 -0.33 7.59
CA ALA A 141 7.00 0.98 7.26
C ALA A 141 8.06 1.46 8.27
N SER A 142 7.97 1.02 9.52
CA SER A 142 8.99 1.31 10.54
C SER A 142 10.27 0.47 10.39
N ASP A 143 10.22 -0.64 9.65
CA ASP A 143 11.39 -1.48 9.38
C ASP A 143 12.02 -1.09 8.05
N LYS A 144 13.05 -0.25 8.13
CA LYS A 144 13.73 0.34 6.97
C LYS A 144 14.63 -0.65 6.21
N ASN A 145 14.92 -1.81 6.79
CA ASN A 145 15.93 -2.73 6.28
C ASN A 145 15.33 -4.01 5.69
N ASP A 146 14.02 -4.16 5.69
CA ASP A 146 13.35 -5.38 5.24
C ASP A 146 13.16 -5.44 3.71
N THR A 147 14.27 -5.32 2.99
CA THR A 147 14.28 -5.38 1.52
C THR A 147 13.81 -6.72 0.99
N GLU A 148 14.02 -7.82 1.72
CA GLU A 148 13.63 -9.16 1.28
C GLU A 148 12.10 -9.32 1.24
N ASN A 149 11.38 -8.90 2.28
CA ASN A 149 9.92 -8.95 2.28
C ASN A 149 9.30 -8.00 1.25
N VAL A 150 9.92 -6.85 1.02
CA VAL A 150 9.52 -5.96 -0.09
C VAL A 150 9.65 -6.69 -1.43
N LYS A 151 10.78 -7.33 -1.71
CA LYS A 151 10.97 -8.13 -2.94
C LYS A 151 9.92 -9.23 -3.09
N LYS A 152 9.64 -9.97 -2.02
CA LYS A 152 8.57 -11.00 -2.03
C LYS A 152 7.20 -10.39 -2.33
N ALA A 153 6.86 -9.26 -1.70
CA ALA A 153 5.61 -8.56 -1.97
C ALA A 153 5.49 -8.17 -3.45
N LEU A 154 6.56 -7.65 -4.03
CA LEU A 154 6.62 -7.25 -5.44
C LEU A 154 6.38 -8.41 -6.41
N MET A 155 6.78 -9.62 -6.05
CA MET A 155 6.56 -10.81 -6.86
C MET A 155 5.12 -11.34 -6.78
N ILE A 156 4.41 -11.05 -5.70
CA ILE A 156 3.12 -11.66 -5.36
C ILE A 156 1.95 -10.70 -5.64
N ILE A 157 2.13 -9.42 -5.34
CA ILE A 157 1.09 -8.39 -5.53
C ILE A 157 1.09 -7.87 -6.95
N ASN A 158 -0.10 -7.58 -7.47
CA ASN A 158 -0.24 -6.91 -8.76
C ASN A 158 0.44 -5.53 -8.71
N PRO A 159 1.32 -5.18 -9.67
CA PRO A 159 1.97 -3.88 -9.72
C PRO A 159 1.02 -2.69 -9.65
N ASP A 160 -0.20 -2.81 -10.14
CA ASP A 160 -1.21 -1.75 -10.07
C ASP A 160 -1.77 -1.52 -8.66
N ALA A 161 -1.51 -2.43 -7.72
CA ALA A 161 -1.96 -2.28 -6.34
C ALA A 161 -1.08 -1.33 -5.53
N TYR A 162 0.14 -1.05 -5.98
CA TYR A 162 1.05 -0.17 -5.26
C TYR A 162 1.78 0.77 -6.21
N TYR A 163 2.18 1.91 -5.67
CA TYR A 163 2.93 2.91 -6.41
C TYR A 163 4.40 2.47 -6.47
N TRP A 164 4.85 2.05 -7.67
CA TRP A 164 6.22 1.68 -7.88
C TRP A 164 7.10 2.91 -7.95
N GLY A 165 8.05 2.88 -7.10
CA GLY A 165 8.96 3.94 -7.09
C GLY A 165 10.27 3.66 -6.38
N LEU A 166 10.57 2.53 -5.75
CA LEU A 166 11.43 2.64 -4.61
C LEU A 166 12.17 1.37 -4.18
N ILE A 167 12.74 0.59 -5.10
CA ILE A 167 13.43 -0.65 -4.70
C ILE A 167 14.86 -0.42 -4.17
N ASN A 168 15.53 0.65 -4.53
CA ASN A 168 16.97 0.80 -4.28
C ASN A 168 17.41 2.01 -3.44
N ASP A 169 16.49 2.67 -2.74
CA ASP A 169 16.84 3.81 -1.90
C ASP A 169 16.26 3.63 -0.49
N GLU A 170 17.10 3.69 0.56
CA GLU A 170 16.64 3.61 1.95
C GLU A 170 15.62 4.70 2.30
N ASP A 171 15.72 5.87 1.65
CA ASP A 171 14.75 6.94 1.79
C ASP A 171 13.46 6.67 1.03
N ALA A 172 13.50 5.80 0.11
CA ALA A 172 12.45 5.45 -0.80
C ALA A 172 11.35 4.60 -0.16
N LEU A 173 11.67 3.65 0.70
CA LEU A 173 10.67 2.96 1.55
C LEU A 173 9.95 3.97 2.45
N LYS A 174 10.65 4.97 2.99
CA LYS A 174 10.03 6.07 3.74
C LYS A 174 9.09 6.91 2.88
N GLU A 175 9.41 7.13 1.63
CA GLU A 175 8.60 7.89 0.68
C GLU A 175 7.35 7.11 0.20
N ILE A 176 7.45 5.78 -0.04
CA ILE A 176 6.28 4.91 -0.34
C ILE A 176 5.22 5.12 0.74
N PHE A 177 5.62 5.06 2.00
CA PHE A 177 4.70 5.17 3.10
C PHE A 177 4.34 6.62 3.46
N LYS A 178 5.21 7.62 3.21
CA LYS A 178 4.91 9.02 3.55
C LYS A 178 3.95 9.73 2.60
N ARG A 179 4.08 9.52 1.28
CA ARG A 179 3.29 10.26 0.27
C ARG A 179 2.23 9.41 -0.43
N SER A 180 2.40 8.10 -0.41
CA SER A 180 1.56 7.18 -1.19
C SER A 180 0.49 6.45 -0.38
N ASN A 181 0.42 6.65 0.93
CA ASN A 181 -0.47 5.86 1.79
C ASN A 181 -1.93 5.90 1.33
N ILE A 182 -2.47 7.08 1.07
CA ILE A 182 -3.85 7.21 0.57
C ILE A 182 -3.97 6.63 -0.85
N ARG A 183 -2.96 6.84 -1.70
CA ARG A 183 -2.95 6.29 -3.06
C ARG A 183 -2.77 4.78 -3.04
N MET A 184 -1.87 4.27 -2.19
CA MET A 184 -1.66 2.82 -2.08
C MET A 184 -2.91 2.12 -1.57
N ALA A 185 -3.53 2.59 -0.49
CA ALA A 185 -4.78 2.02 0.01
C ALA A 185 -5.89 2.05 -1.05
N GLY A 186 -6.04 3.17 -1.77
CA GLY A 186 -6.97 3.31 -2.88
C GLY A 186 -6.68 2.34 -4.03
N ASN A 187 -5.43 2.19 -4.42
CA ASN A 187 -5.02 1.26 -5.47
C ASN A 187 -5.27 -0.19 -5.06
N VAL A 188 -4.92 -0.57 -3.82
CA VAL A 188 -5.22 -1.90 -3.27
C VAL A 188 -6.72 -2.16 -3.30
N CYS A 189 -7.56 -1.21 -2.85
CA CYS A 189 -9.02 -1.34 -2.92
C CYS A 189 -9.53 -1.51 -4.35
N ASN A 190 -8.97 -0.77 -5.31
CA ASN A 190 -9.34 -0.90 -6.72
C ASN A 190 -9.00 -2.28 -7.29
N GLN A 191 -7.81 -2.82 -6.97
CA GLN A 191 -7.43 -4.18 -7.40
C GLN A 191 -8.23 -5.26 -6.67
N MET A 192 -8.62 -5.05 -5.41
CA MET A 192 -9.54 -5.93 -4.69
C MET A 192 -10.90 -6.02 -5.39
N LYS A 193 -11.46 -4.88 -5.83
CA LYS A 193 -12.74 -4.83 -6.57
C LYS A 193 -12.66 -5.57 -7.92
N LYS A 194 -11.50 -5.59 -8.55
CA LYS A 194 -11.25 -6.32 -9.81
C LYS A 194 -10.88 -7.79 -9.59
N GLU A 195 -10.79 -8.25 -8.33
CA GLU A 195 -10.26 -9.57 -7.97
C GLU A 195 -8.82 -9.82 -8.48
N ALA A 196 -8.08 -8.75 -8.73
CA ALA A 196 -6.76 -8.75 -9.36
C ALA A 196 -5.62 -8.32 -8.41
N LEU A 197 -5.84 -8.42 -7.09
CA LEU A 197 -4.87 -7.97 -6.09
C LEU A 197 -3.57 -8.78 -6.13
N PHE A 198 -3.67 -10.07 -6.35
CA PHE A 198 -2.53 -10.97 -6.47
C PHE A 198 -2.32 -11.36 -7.92
N ARG A 199 -1.09 -11.31 -8.36
CA ARG A 199 -0.74 -11.79 -9.70
C ARG A 199 -0.51 -13.31 -9.69
N PRO A 200 -0.58 -13.97 -10.84
CA PRO A 200 -0.10 -15.33 -11.00
C PRO A 200 1.35 -15.46 -10.52
N LYS A 201 1.76 -16.68 -10.14
CA LYS A 201 3.16 -16.92 -9.77
C LYS A 201 4.07 -16.41 -10.90
N PRO A 202 5.06 -15.57 -10.60
CA PRO A 202 5.95 -15.03 -11.63
C PRO A 202 6.70 -16.16 -12.33
N SER A 203 6.93 -15.99 -13.63
CA SER A 203 7.75 -16.93 -14.39
C SER A 203 9.20 -16.90 -13.88
N PRO A 204 9.98 -18.00 -14.09
CA PRO A 204 11.41 -18.00 -13.75
C PRO A 204 12.17 -16.86 -14.43
N GLU A 205 11.78 -16.50 -15.66
CA GLU A 205 12.38 -15.42 -16.42
C GLU A 205 12.15 -14.06 -15.75
N LEU A 206 10.91 -13.79 -15.29
CA LEU A 206 10.60 -12.56 -14.57
C LEU A 206 11.36 -12.48 -13.25
N VAL A 207 11.49 -13.59 -12.52
CA VAL A 207 12.29 -13.64 -11.28
C VAL A 207 13.74 -13.27 -11.57
N GLN A 208 14.32 -13.82 -12.64
CA GLN A 208 15.68 -13.51 -13.05
C GLN A 208 15.83 -12.04 -13.48
N GLU A 209 14.87 -11.50 -14.23
CA GLU A 209 14.89 -10.09 -14.65
C GLU A 209 14.78 -9.14 -13.44
N LEU A 210 13.93 -9.44 -12.47
CA LEU A 210 13.84 -8.65 -11.23
C LEU A 210 15.14 -8.72 -10.42
N GLN A 211 15.81 -9.87 -10.40
CA GLN A 211 17.12 -9.99 -9.77
C GLN A 211 18.19 -9.14 -10.50
N MET A 212 18.20 -9.14 -11.83
CA MET A 212 19.12 -8.28 -12.61
C MET A 212 18.88 -6.79 -12.32
N LEU A 213 17.62 -6.36 -12.15
CA LEU A 213 17.30 -4.99 -11.73
C LEU A 213 17.83 -4.67 -10.34
N ASP A 214 17.69 -5.59 -9.41
CA ASP A 214 18.16 -5.45 -8.04
C ASP A 214 19.69 -5.33 -7.96
N GLU A 215 20.40 -6.03 -8.85
CA GLU A 215 21.85 -5.93 -9.03
C GLU A 215 22.27 -4.66 -9.79
N GLY A 216 21.33 -3.85 -10.26
CA GLY A 216 21.59 -2.67 -11.07
C GLY A 216 22.10 -2.97 -12.50
N ASN A 217 21.90 -4.20 -12.98
CA ASN A 217 22.33 -4.63 -14.31
C ASN A 217 21.40 -4.13 -15.41
N VAL A 218 21.47 -2.83 -15.69
CA VAL A 218 20.67 -2.15 -16.72
C VAL A 218 20.97 -2.67 -18.13
N ALA A 219 22.22 -3.10 -18.36
CA ALA A 219 22.65 -3.57 -19.69
C ALA A 219 21.84 -4.78 -20.20
N ALA A 220 21.27 -5.58 -19.30
CA ALA A 220 20.40 -6.71 -19.66
C ALA A 220 19.08 -6.30 -20.33
N PHE A 221 18.70 -5.03 -20.23
CA PHE A 221 17.43 -4.49 -20.77
C PHE A 221 17.66 -3.62 -22.02
N GLU A 222 18.90 -3.26 -22.33
CA GLU A 222 19.23 -2.46 -23.48
C GLU A 222 18.94 -3.19 -24.80
N GLY A 223 18.37 -2.45 -25.76
CA GLY A 223 18.02 -2.98 -27.08
C GLY A 223 16.79 -3.89 -27.12
N ARG A 224 16.16 -4.15 -26.00
CA ARG A 224 14.89 -4.91 -25.96
C ARG A 224 13.68 -3.99 -26.20
N ASP A 225 12.61 -4.56 -26.71
CA ASP A 225 11.33 -3.86 -26.82
C ASP A 225 10.65 -3.78 -25.45
N ILE A 226 10.38 -2.57 -24.98
CA ILE A 226 9.71 -2.35 -23.68
C ILE A 226 8.32 -2.95 -23.61
N ALA A 227 7.65 -3.17 -24.76
CA ALA A 227 6.34 -3.83 -24.77
C ALA A 227 6.40 -5.29 -24.28
N THR A 228 7.60 -5.87 -24.21
CA THR A 228 7.83 -7.23 -23.69
C THR A 228 8.12 -7.25 -22.19
N PHE A 229 8.30 -6.07 -21.56
CA PHE A 229 8.66 -6.00 -20.15
C PHE A 229 7.43 -6.15 -19.25
N ASP A 230 7.61 -6.84 -18.13
CA ASP A 230 6.64 -6.77 -17.04
C ASP A 230 6.55 -5.33 -16.50
N LEU A 231 5.36 -4.92 -16.07
CA LEU A 231 5.14 -3.59 -15.50
C LEU A 231 6.08 -3.29 -14.32
N ALA A 232 6.42 -4.31 -13.53
CA ALA A 232 7.38 -4.17 -12.45
C ALA A 232 8.75 -3.69 -12.95
N ILE A 233 9.22 -4.25 -14.05
CA ILE A 233 10.47 -3.88 -14.68
C ILE A 233 10.38 -2.46 -15.24
N MET A 234 9.33 -2.17 -16.02
CA MET A 234 9.12 -0.86 -16.63
C MET A 234 9.12 0.27 -15.60
N ARG A 235 8.45 0.07 -14.48
CA ARG A 235 8.31 1.08 -13.41
C ARG A 235 9.56 1.23 -12.55
N THR A 236 10.45 0.24 -12.54
CA THR A 236 11.71 0.27 -11.78
C THR A 236 12.85 0.85 -12.59
N LEU A 237 12.96 0.51 -13.87
CA LEU A 237 14.03 0.95 -14.75
C LEU A 237 14.35 2.45 -14.69
N PRO A 238 13.35 3.38 -14.71
CA PRO A 238 13.62 4.82 -14.71
C PRO A 238 14.54 5.35 -13.61
N ARG A 239 14.68 4.61 -12.54
CA ARG A 239 15.43 5.00 -11.31
C ARG A 239 16.86 4.51 -11.28
N LEU A 240 17.16 3.53 -12.13
CA LEU A 240 18.48 2.95 -12.16
C LEU A 240 19.46 3.89 -12.88
N LYS A 241 20.69 3.96 -12.37
CA LYS A 241 21.76 4.68 -13.04
C LYS A 241 22.22 3.89 -14.27
N GLY A 242 22.61 4.62 -15.31
CA GLY A 242 23.23 4.00 -16.49
C GLY A 242 22.25 3.59 -17.60
N ILE A 243 20.97 3.91 -17.49
CA ILE A 243 19.99 3.71 -18.57
C ILE A 243 20.41 4.55 -19.79
N SER A 244 20.43 3.95 -20.97
CA SER A 244 20.73 4.67 -22.21
C SER A 244 19.65 5.67 -22.59
N ALA A 245 20.01 6.69 -23.37
CA ALA A 245 19.05 7.65 -23.92
C ALA A 245 17.94 6.95 -24.76
N ASN A 246 18.29 5.88 -25.47
CA ASN A 246 17.33 5.12 -26.26
C ASN A 246 16.29 4.42 -25.37
N LEU A 247 16.72 3.76 -24.29
CA LEU A 247 15.79 3.10 -23.37
C LEU A 247 14.93 4.11 -22.60
N ARG A 248 15.51 5.26 -22.18
CA ARG A 248 14.73 6.37 -21.59
C ARG A 248 13.67 6.89 -22.55
N LYS A 249 14.01 7.06 -23.83
CA LYS A 249 13.07 7.49 -24.86
C LYS A 249 11.93 6.48 -25.07
N GLN A 250 12.20 5.21 -24.98
CA GLN A 250 11.14 4.19 -25.04
C GLN A 250 10.24 4.28 -23.78
N LEU A 251 10.82 4.37 -22.58
CA LEU A 251 10.08 4.42 -21.33
C LEU A 251 9.18 5.67 -21.21
N ILE A 252 9.64 6.85 -21.63
CA ILE A 252 8.82 8.08 -21.61
C ILE A 252 7.65 8.03 -22.62
N ASN A 253 7.77 7.19 -23.65
CA ASN A 253 6.72 6.97 -24.65
C ASN A 253 5.92 5.66 -24.40
N SER A 254 6.06 5.05 -23.24
CA SER A 254 5.28 3.87 -22.87
C SER A 254 3.79 4.21 -22.70
N ASN A 255 2.95 3.18 -22.59
CA ASN A 255 1.52 3.35 -22.27
C ASN A 255 1.22 3.30 -20.76
N ASP A 256 2.25 3.18 -19.92
CA ASP A 256 2.09 3.13 -18.47
C ASP A 256 2.39 4.48 -17.83
N GLU A 257 1.36 5.14 -17.32
CA GLU A 257 1.46 6.49 -16.75
C GLU A 257 2.48 6.58 -15.60
N GLN A 258 2.61 5.53 -14.79
CA GLN A 258 3.56 5.52 -13.67
C GLN A 258 5.02 5.41 -14.17
N THR A 259 5.26 4.66 -15.23
CA THR A 259 6.56 4.61 -15.91
C THR A 259 6.92 5.97 -16.47
N ILE A 260 5.97 6.63 -17.15
CA ILE A 260 6.16 7.97 -17.74
C ILE A 260 6.47 9.01 -16.65
N GLU A 261 5.67 9.05 -15.58
CA GLU A 261 5.89 9.95 -14.43
C GLU A 261 7.26 9.72 -13.81
N SER A 262 7.60 8.46 -13.56
CA SER A 262 8.90 8.09 -13.00
C SER A 262 10.05 8.46 -13.95
N MET A 263 9.91 8.22 -15.26
CA MET A 263 10.93 8.58 -16.24
C MET A 263 11.14 10.08 -16.32
N ALA A 264 10.08 10.89 -16.35
CA ALA A 264 10.17 12.34 -16.35
C ALA A 264 10.89 12.87 -15.10
N ARG A 265 10.71 12.23 -13.95
CA ARG A 265 11.39 12.57 -12.69
C ARG A 265 12.91 12.38 -12.77
N TYR A 266 13.39 11.32 -13.42
CA TYR A 266 14.81 10.93 -13.41
C TYR A 266 15.55 11.19 -14.74
N MET A 267 14.84 11.61 -15.79
CA MET A 267 15.44 11.93 -17.09
C MET A 267 16.37 13.16 -16.99
N PRO A 268 17.54 13.18 -17.65
CA PRO A 268 18.40 14.35 -17.70
C PRO A 268 17.71 15.59 -18.32
N ASP A 269 18.03 16.78 -17.82
CA ASP A 269 17.40 18.05 -18.27
C ASP A 269 17.52 18.29 -19.77
N ASN A 270 18.66 17.98 -20.37
CA ASN A 270 18.85 18.09 -21.80
C ASN A 270 17.90 17.21 -22.63
N GLU A 271 17.55 16.02 -22.11
CA GLU A 271 16.61 15.14 -22.79
C GLU A 271 15.15 15.59 -22.56
N ILE A 272 14.84 16.20 -21.41
CA ILE A 272 13.53 16.81 -21.16
C ILE A 272 13.28 17.96 -22.14
N LEU A 273 14.30 18.76 -22.41
CA LEU A 273 14.22 19.87 -23.37
C LEU A 273 14.02 19.41 -24.83
N GLU A 274 14.27 18.14 -25.13
CA GLU A 274 13.97 17.55 -26.43
C GLU A 274 12.51 17.05 -26.56
N LEU A 275 11.76 16.97 -25.45
CA LEU A 275 10.34 16.56 -25.48
C LEU A 275 9.51 17.61 -26.25
N THR A 276 8.50 17.12 -26.96
CA THR A 276 7.51 17.99 -27.63
C THR A 276 6.63 18.70 -26.60
N ASP A 277 6.04 19.83 -26.98
CA ASP A 277 5.10 20.55 -26.10
C ASP A 277 3.89 19.69 -25.70
N GLN A 278 3.46 18.79 -26.59
CA GLN A 278 2.40 17.82 -26.28
C GLN A 278 2.85 16.84 -25.19
N GLN A 279 4.09 16.35 -25.23
CA GLN A 279 4.63 15.47 -24.19
C GLN A 279 4.83 16.21 -22.88
N LEU A 280 5.36 17.46 -22.92
CA LEU A 280 5.53 18.29 -21.73
C LEU A 280 4.20 18.67 -21.07
N GLY A 281 3.11 18.80 -21.84
CA GLY A 281 1.76 19.04 -21.32
C GLY A 281 1.04 17.78 -20.87
N TYR A 282 1.61 16.59 -21.06
CA TYR A 282 0.98 15.35 -20.63
C TYR A 282 1.05 15.19 -19.11
N GLN A 283 -0.09 14.96 -18.46
CA GLN A 283 -0.20 15.00 -17.00
C GLN A 283 0.85 14.15 -16.24
N PRO A 284 1.14 12.87 -16.61
CA PRO A 284 2.19 12.10 -15.95
C PRO A 284 3.58 12.73 -16.06
N VAL A 285 3.91 13.35 -17.19
CA VAL A 285 5.18 14.07 -17.37
C VAL A 285 5.24 15.29 -16.44
N VAL A 286 4.17 16.09 -16.41
CA VAL A 286 4.06 17.26 -15.52
C VAL A 286 4.25 16.85 -14.06
N LEU A 287 3.57 15.80 -13.62
CA LEU A 287 3.69 15.30 -12.24
C LEU A 287 5.12 14.85 -11.92
N GLY A 288 5.77 14.10 -12.83
CA GLY A 288 7.14 13.67 -12.65
C GLY A 288 8.12 14.84 -12.58
N LEU A 289 7.91 15.88 -13.39
CA LEU A 289 8.76 17.08 -13.37
C LEU A 289 8.55 17.92 -12.10
N LEU A 290 7.32 18.07 -11.61
CA LEU A 290 7.02 18.81 -10.38
C LEU A 290 7.62 18.15 -9.12
N ASP A 291 7.88 16.85 -9.17
CA ASP A 291 8.53 16.12 -8.08
C ASP A 291 10.07 16.25 -8.08
N ARG A 292 10.65 16.99 -9.04
CA ARG A 292 12.08 17.26 -9.09
C ARG A 292 12.41 18.53 -8.32
N GLU A 293 13.48 18.49 -7.57
CA GLU A 293 14.05 19.68 -6.93
C GLU A 293 15.59 19.69 -7.14
N PRO A 294 16.13 20.76 -7.72
CA PRO A 294 15.46 21.90 -8.36
C PRO A 294 15.09 21.62 -9.83
N LEU A 295 14.00 22.19 -10.32
CA LEU A 295 13.71 22.29 -11.75
C LEU A 295 14.54 23.44 -12.37
N SER A 296 15.11 23.22 -13.55
CA SER A 296 15.77 24.30 -14.27
C SER A 296 14.76 25.35 -14.74
N VAL A 297 15.18 26.63 -14.78
CA VAL A 297 14.34 27.75 -15.26
C VAL A 297 13.86 27.51 -16.69
N GLU A 298 14.67 26.87 -17.51
CA GLU A 298 14.37 26.59 -18.91
C GLU A 298 13.22 25.57 -19.04
N ILE A 299 13.24 24.51 -18.25
CA ILE A 299 12.13 23.53 -18.18
C ILE A 299 10.86 24.22 -17.68
N MET A 300 10.93 24.98 -16.59
CA MET A 300 9.77 25.70 -16.05
C MET A 300 9.14 26.67 -17.06
N THR A 301 9.94 27.26 -17.93
CA THR A 301 9.43 28.19 -18.94
C THR A 301 8.66 27.49 -20.08
N ARG A 302 8.99 26.21 -20.32
CA ARG A 302 8.34 25.41 -21.36
C ARG A 302 7.10 24.65 -20.88
N MET A 303 6.97 24.39 -19.58
CA MET A 303 5.78 23.79 -18.97
C MET A 303 4.61 24.77 -18.92
#